data_fce6a52367cf78e2a00651d8240fd006
#
_entry.id   fce6a52367cf78e2a00651d8240fd006
#
_cell.length_a   1.000
_cell.length_b   1.000
_cell.length_c   1.000
_cell.angle_alpha   90.00
_cell.angle_beta   90.00
_cell.angle_gamma   90.00
#
_symmetry.space_group_name_H-M   'P 1'
#
loop_
_entity.id
_entity.type
_entity.pdbx_description
1 polymer ?
#
loop_
_entity_poly.entity_id
_entity_poly.type
_entity_poly.pdbx_seq_one_letter_code
_entity_poly.pdbx_strand_id
1 'polypeptide(L)'
;MASHLERRCKDKGLKMTGQRRIIARVLSESDDHPDVDTVYQRASRADPRISIATVYRTVKLFEQANILTRHDFGDGRARYEEAPREHHDHLIDVNTGKVIEFRNDKIERLQREVARTLGYRLVGHRLELFGARIKDVKAGSAGQAGNGSPSDGEAG
;
A
#
# COMPACT_ATOMS: atom_id res chain seq x y z
N MET A 1 -18.16 7.46 -20.27
CA MET A 1 -17.13 8.21 -19.55
C MET A 1 -16.34 7.29 -18.62
N ALA A 2 -15.05 7.45 -18.59
CA ALA A 2 -14.21 6.71 -17.65
C ALA A 2 -14.53 7.12 -16.21
N SER A 3 -14.63 6.16 -15.30
CA SER A 3 -14.78 6.43 -13.87
C SER A 3 -13.53 7.12 -13.32
N HIS A 4 -13.66 7.77 -12.19
CA HIS A 4 -12.54 8.41 -11.51
C HIS A 4 -11.41 7.40 -11.21
N LEU A 5 -11.76 6.25 -10.72
CA LEU A 5 -10.81 5.19 -10.39
C LEU A 5 -10.14 4.62 -11.64
N GLU A 6 -10.87 4.49 -12.74
CA GLU A 6 -10.31 4.09 -14.04
C GLU A 6 -9.25 5.07 -14.54
N ARG A 7 -9.50 6.36 -14.39
CA ARG A 7 -8.51 7.39 -14.74
C ARG A 7 -7.25 7.27 -13.90
N ARG A 8 -7.39 7.05 -12.61
CA ARG A 8 -6.24 6.82 -11.72
C ARG A 8 -5.43 5.58 -12.13
N CYS A 9 -6.10 4.51 -12.53
CA CYS A 9 -5.43 3.32 -13.05
C CYS A 9 -4.59 3.62 -14.28
N LYS A 10 -5.13 4.37 -15.21
CA LYS A 10 -4.42 4.80 -16.44
C LYS A 10 -3.21 5.68 -16.10
N ASP A 11 -3.38 6.63 -15.18
CA ASP A 11 -2.30 7.52 -14.75
C ASP A 11 -1.15 6.73 -14.10
N LYS A 12 -1.46 5.64 -13.43
CA LYS A 12 -0.48 4.71 -12.86
C LYS A 12 0.10 3.72 -13.88
N GLY A 13 -0.35 3.77 -15.12
CA GLY A 13 0.14 2.91 -16.19
C GLY A 13 -0.38 1.48 -16.16
N LEU A 14 -1.47 1.23 -15.44
CA LEU A 14 -2.11 -0.07 -15.44
C LEU A 14 -2.84 -0.31 -16.76
N LYS A 15 -2.69 -1.51 -17.28
CA LYS A 15 -3.47 -1.95 -18.44
C LYS A 15 -4.92 -2.17 -18.03
N MET A 16 -5.83 -1.46 -18.68
CA MET A 16 -7.25 -1.55 -18.41
C MET A 16 -7.94 -2.43 -19.43
N THR A 17 -8.35 -3.62 -19.01
CA THR A 17 -9.23 -4.50 -19.76
C THR A 17 -10.69 -4.10 -19.54
N GLY A 18 -11.61 -4.61 -20.38
CA GLY A 18 -13.05 -4.35 -20.19
C GLY A 18 -13.55 -4.75 -18.81
N GLN A 19 -13.09 -5.90 -18.29
CA GLN A 19 -13.49 -6.37 -16.96
C GLN A 19 -12.89 -5.52 -15.84
N ARG A 20 -11.63 -5.09 -15.95
CA ARG A 20 -11.01 -4.16 -14.99
C ARG A 20 -11.75 -2.82 -14.94
N ARG A 21 -12.21 -2.31 -16.08
CA ARG A 21 -13.00 -1.08 -16.14
C ARG A 21 -14.32 -1.21 -15.39
N ILE A 22 -15.01 -2.33 -15.53
CA ILE A 22 -16.26 -2.59 -14.82
C ILE A 22 -16.02 -2.65 -13.31
N ILE A 23 -14.97 -3.35 -12.87
CA ILE A 23 -14.60 -3.43 -11.46
C ILE A 23 -14.23 -2.05 -10.91
N ALA A 24 -13.45 -1.26 -11.64
CA ALA A 24 -13.11 0.10 -11.28
C ALA A 24 -14.34 0.99 -11.12
N ARG A 25 -15.30 0.87 -12.04
CA ARG A 25 -16.57 1.61 -11.96
C ARG A 25 -17.37 1.23 -10.74
N VAL A 26 -17.51 -0.06 -10.46
CA VAL A 26 -18.23 -0.54 -9.27
C VAL A 26 -17.62 0.04 -7.99
N LEU A 27 -16.31 0.04 -7.88
CA LEU A 27 -15.61 0.60 -6.72
C LEU A 27 -15.77 2.12 -6.63
N SER A 28 -15.71 2.83 -7.76
CA SER A 28 -15.93 4.29 -7.80
C SER A 28 -17.33 4.68 -7.35
N GLU A 29 -18.33 3.88 -7.67
CA GLU A 29 -19.74 4.15 -7.35
C GLU A 29 -20.13 3.65 -5.96
N SER A 30 -19.25 2.93 -5.27
CA SER A 30 -19.55 2.35 -3.95
C SER A 30 -19.23 3.35 -2.85
N ASP A 31 -20.25 3.70 -2.07
CA ASP A 31 -20.13 4.56 -0.89
C ASP A 31 -19.84 3.75 0.38
N ASP A 32 -20.15 2.47 0.34
CA ASP A 32 -19.95 1.51 1.40
C ASP A 32 -18.62 0.78 1.19
N HIS A 33 -17.74 0.68 2.07
CA HIS A 33 -16.49 -0.07 1.93
C HIS A 33 -16.77 -1.54 1.56
N PRO A 34 -16.92 -1.90 0.26
CA PRO A 34 -17.32 -3.24 -0.13
C PRO A 34 -16.19 -4.25 0.06
N ASP A 35 -16.53 -5.46 0.43
CA ASP A 35 -15.64 -6.60 0.34
C ASP A 35 -15.60 -7.16 -1.10
N VAL A 36 -14.73 -8.14 -1.34
CA VAL A 36 -14.57 -8.72 -2.69
C VAL A 36 -15.87 -9.38 -3.17
N ASP A 37 -16.59 -10.06 -2.30
CA ASP A 37 -17.85 -10.72 -2.67
C ASP A 37 -18.89 -9.71 -3.12
N THR A 38 -19.00 -8.59 -2.44
CA THR A 38 -19.91 -7.49 -2.82
C THR A 38 -19.51 -6.88 -4.15
N VAL A 39 -18.21 -6.64 -4.35
CA VAL A 39 -17.70 -6.14 -5.64
C VAL A 39 -18.02 -7.13 -6.76
N TYR A 40 -17.82 -8.42 -6.51
CA TYR A 40 -18.16 -9.46 -7.48
C TYR A 40 -19.66 -9.47 -7.83
N GLN A 41 -20.54 -9.40 -6.85
CA GLN A 41 -21.98 -9.36 -7.08
C GLN A 41 -22.37 -8.16 -7.95
N ARG A 42 -21.82 -6.99 -7.67
CA ARG A 42 -22.11 -5.77 -8.42
C ARG A 42 -21.52 -5.80 -9.82
N ALA A 43 -20.28 -6.26 -9.97
CA ALA A 43 -19.62 -6.37 -11.26
C ALA A 43 -20.27 -7.41 -12.17
N SER A 44 -20.72 -8.54 -11.63
CA SER A 44 -21.38 -9.60 -12.40
C SER A 44 -22.74 -9.20 -12.93
N ARG A 45 -23.40 -8.21 -12.33
CA ARG A 45 -24.62 -7.62 -12.89
C ARG A 45 -24.35 -6.88 -14.19
N ALA A 46 -23.19 -6.22 -14.28
CA ALA A 46 -22.76 -5.50 -15.49
C ALA A 46 -22.21 -6.45 -16.55
N ASP A 47 -21.46 -7.47 -16.13
CA ASP A 47 -20.91 -8.50 -17.03
C ASP A 47 -20.90 -9.86 -16.32
N PRO A 48 -21.86 -10.76 -16.66
CA PRO A 48 -21.94 -12.09 -16.03
C PRO A 48 -20.72 -12.99 -16.30
N ARG A 49 -19.84 -12.61 -17.23
CA ARG A 49 -18.63 -13.38 -17.52
C ARG A 49 -17.50 -13.13 -16.54
N ILE A 50 -17.62 -12.10 -15.71
CA ILE A 50 -16.61 -11.82 -14.69
C ILE A 50 -16.63 -12.90 -13.63
N SER A 51 -15.48 -13.53 -13.39
CA SER A 51 -15.32 -14.51 -12.33
C SER A 51 -14.88 -13.86 -11.02
N ILE A 52 -15.16 -14.52 -9.91
CA ILE A 52 -14.68 -14.05 -8.60
C ILE A 52 -13.14 -14.00 -8.54
N ALA A 53 -12.46 -14.94 -9.19
CA ALA A 53 -11.01 -14.95 -9.28
C ALA A 53 -10.47 -13.69 -9.98
N THR A 54 -11.15 -13.21 -11.02
CA THR A 54 -10.81 -11.97 -11.71
C THR A 54 -10.98 -10.77 -10.79
N VAL A 55 -12.05 -10.74 -10.01
CA VAL A 55 -12.29 -9.66 -9.04
C VAL A 55 -11.17 -9.64 -7.99
N TYR A 56 -10.81 -10.78 -7.40
CA TYR A 56 -9.71 -10.88 -6.45
C TYR A 56 -8.40 -10.34 -7.01
N ARG A 57 -8.02 -10.80 -8.18
CA ARG A 57 -6.78 -10.36 -8.83
C ARG A 57 -6.77 -8.87 -9.15
N THR A 58 -7.90 -8.35 -9.60
CA THR A 58 -8.03 -6.93 -9.96
C THR A 58 -7.99 -6.04 -8.73
N VAL A 59 -8.72 -6.39 -7.68
CA VAL A 59 -8.71 -5.65 -6.40
C VAL A 59 -7.31 -5.65 -5.79
N LYS A 60 -6.63 -6.79 -5.81
CA LYS A 60 -5.24 -6.89 -5.33
C LYS A 60 -4.28 -6.03 -6.15
N LEU A 61 -4.43 -6.02 -7.47
CA LEU A 61 -3.64 -5.15 -8.35
C LEU A 61 -3.84 -3.68 -8.01
N PHE A 62 -5.08 -3.26 -7.81
CA PHE A 62 -5.41 -1.87 -7.46
C PHE A 62 -4.90 -1.49 -6.06
N GLU A 63 -4.94 -2.42 -5.11
CA GLU A 63 -4.35 -2.24 -3.79
C GLU A 63 -2.83 -2.07 -3.87
N GLN A 64 -2.15 -2.92 -4.60
CA GLN A 64 -0.69 -2.85 -4.78
C GLN A 64 -0.26 -1.58 -5.49
N ALA A 65 -1.09 -1.04 -6.37
CA ALA A 65 -0.85 0.23 -7.06
C ALA A 65 -1.25 1.46 -6.22
N ASN A 66 -1.65 1.28 -4.97
CA ASN A 66 -2.13 2.35 -4.08
C ASN A 66 -3.34 3.12 -4.62
N ILE A 67 -4.15 2.47 -5.43
CA ILE A 67 -5.43 3.00 -5.92
C ILE A 67 -6.54 2.70 -4.94
N LEU A 68 -6.48 1.53 -4.30
CA LEU A 68 -7.37 1.12 -3.22
C LEU A 68 -6.62 1.00 -1.90
N THR A 69 -7.30 1.33 -0.84
CA THR A 69 -6.89 1.04 0.54
C THR A 69 -7.72 -0.11 1.08
N ARG A 70 -7.03 -1.06 1.68
CA ARG A 70 -7.66 -2.20 2.36
C ARG A 70 -7.85 -1.88 3.83
N HIS A 71 -9.05 -2.11 4.33
CA HIS A 71 -9.40 -2.00 5.74
C HIS A 71 -9.82 -3.35 6.30
N ASP A 72 -9.34 -3.64 7.51
CA ASP A 72 -9.79 -4.77 8.32
C ASP A 72 -10.51 -4.22 9.55
N PHE A 73 -11.82 -4.46 9.61
CA PHE A 73 -12.67 -3.99 10.71
C PHE A 73 -12.91 -5.07 11.79
N GLY A 74 -12.13 -6.15 11.78
CA GLY A 74 -12.19 -7.19 12.81
C GLY A 74 -13.27 -8.26 12.58
N ASP A 75 -13.98 -8.22 11.46
CA ASP A 75 -15.02 -9.19 11.11
C ASP A 75 -14.52 -10.31 10.18
N GLY A 76 -13.22 -10.40 9.95
CA GLY A 76 -12.61 -11.38 9.05
C GLY A 76 -12.75 -11.06 7.56
N ARG A 77 -13.36 -9.92 7.22
CA ARG A 77 -13.50 -9.47 5.83
C ARG A 77 -12.62 -8.27 5.56
N ALA A 78 -11.85 -8.35 4.50
CA ALA A 78 -11.17 -7.18 3.98
C ALA A 78 -12.17 -6.32 3.19
N ARG A 79 -12.21 -5.04 3.51
CA ARG A 79 -13.03 -4.05 2.80
C ARG A 79 -12.14 -3.06 2.09
N TYR A 80 -12.66 -2.49 1.03
CA TYR A 80 -11.88 -1.64 0.14
C TYR A 80 -12.54 -0.30 -0.07
N GLU A 81 -11.72 0.73 -0.15
CA GLU A 81 -12.13 2.06 -0.56
C GLU A 81 -11.08 2.68 -1.45
N GLU A 82 -11.47 3.71 -2.19
CA GLU A 82 -10.51 4.46 -2.99
C GLU A 82 -9.49 5.13 -2.09
N ALA A 83 -8.21 4.93 -2.39
CA ALA A 83 -7.13 5.54 -1.64
C ALA A 83 -7.13 7.07 -1.81
N PRO A 84 -6.68 7.84 -0.79
CA PRO A 84 -6.56 9.28 -0.92
C PRO A 84 -5.75 9.67 -2.17
N ARG A 85 -6.10 10.81 -2.78
CA ARG A 85 -5.45 11.28 -4.00
C ARG A 85 -3.96 11.53 -3.84
N GLU A 86 -3.58 12.04 -2.68
CA GLU A 86 -2.19 12.28 -2.36
C GLU A 86 -1.62 11.07 -1.68
N HIS A 87 -0.65 10.46 -2.36
CA HIS A 87 0.11 9.38 -1.77
C HIS A 87 0.96 9.93 -0.63
N HIS A 88 0.90 9.30 0.51
CA HIS A 88 1.77 9.60 1.63
C HIS A 88 2.34 8.30 2.20
N ASP A 89 3.51 8.43 2.77
CA ASP A 89 4.20 7.36 3.47
C ASP A 89 3.96 7.50 4.98
N HIS A 90 4.36 6.53 5.73
CA HIS A 90 4.11 6.48 7.16
C HIS A 90 5.39 6.31 7.95
N LEU A 91 5.52 7.08 9.03
CA LEU A 91 6.52 6.85 10.06
C LEU A 91 5.80 6.44 11.33
N ILE A 92 6.17 5.29 11.87
CA ILE A 92 5.58 4.74 13.07
C ILE A 92 6.53 4.99 14.24
N ASP A 93 6.03 5.67 15.28
CA ASP A 93 6.75 5.82 16.54
C ASP A 93 6.72 4.48 17.29
N VAL A 94 7.88 3.85 17.45
CA VAL A 94 7.98 2.52 18.04
C VAL A 94 7.67 2.51 19.55
N ASN A 95 7.72 3.68 20.20
CA ASN A 95 7.45 3.79 21.63
C ASN A 95 5.98 4.03 21.95
N THR A 96 5.29 4.78 21.09
CA THR A 96 3.89 5.20 21.33
C THR A 96 2.90 4.54 20.38
N GLY A 97 3.38 3.99 19.23
CA GLY A 97 2.52 3.50 18.16
C GLY A 97 1.91 4.61 17.31
N LYS A 98 2.23 5.88 17.58
CA LYS A 98 1.72 6.99 16.79
C LYS A 98 2.20 6.88 15.34
N VAL A 99 1.30 7.12 14.40
CA VAL A 99 1.58 7.12 12.97
C VAL A 99 1.63 8.56 12.47
N ILE A 100 2.72 8.91 11.80
CA ILE A 100 2.92 10.21 11.18
C ILE A 100 2.93 10.01 9.67
N GLU A 101 2.09 10.75 8.97
CA GLU A 101 2.07 10.77 7.52
C GLU A 101 3.08 11.78 7.00
N PHE A 102 3.80 11.40 5.97
CA PHE A 102 4.74 12.30 5.31
C PHE A 102 4.80 12.01 3.80
N ARG A 103 5.28 12.97 3.07
CA ARG A 103 5.60 12.83 1.65
C ARG A 103 6.97 13.44 1.38
N ASN A 104 7.78 12.75 0.59
CA ASN A 104 9.07 13.24 0.17
C ASN A 104 9.30 12.92 -1.31
N ASP A 105 9.33 13.94 -2.13
CA ASP A 105 9.47 13.80 -3.57
C ASP A 105 10.82 13.23 -4.00
N LYS A 106 11.86 13.42 -3.20
CA LYS A 106 13.19 12.84 -3.46
C LYS A 106 13.17 11.32 -3.32
N ILE A 107 12.51 10.81 -2.29
CA ILE A 107 12.34 9.37 -2.09
C ILE A 107 11.57 8.77 -3.26
N GLU A 108 10.48 9.41 -3.66
CA GLU A 108 9.65 8.93 -4.78
C GLU A 108 10.42 8.89 -6.09
N ARG A 109 11.23 9.91 -6.38
CA ARG A 109 12.07 9.94 -7.56
C ARG A 109 13.13 8.84 -7.55
N LEU A 110 13.77 8.62 -6.41
CA LEU A 110 14.76 7.57 -6.25
C LEU A 110 14.17 6.19 -6.48
N GLN A 111 12.98 5.94 -5.96
CA GLN A 111 12.28 4.67 -6.17
C GLN A 111 11.97 4.43 -7.66
N ARG A 112 11.53 5.46 -8.39
CA ARG A 112 11.31 5.36 -9.82
C ARG A 112 12.60 5.08 -10.60
N GLU A 113 13.69 5.69 -10.21
CA GLU A 113 15.00 5.45 -10.82
C GLU A 113 15.48 4.01 -10.60
N VAL A 114 15.33 3.49 -9.38
CA VAL A 114 15.68 2.11 -9.06
C VAL A 114 14.85 1.13 -9.90
N ALA A 115 13.54 1.34 -9.98
CA ALA A 115 12.68 0.50 -10.79
C ALA A 115 13.09 0.52 -12.28
N ARG A 116 13.40 1.69 -12.81
CA ARG A 116 13.84 1.86 -14.19
C ARG A 116 15.16 1.14 -14.46
N THR A 117 16.11 1.26 -13.55
CA THR A 117 17.41 0.56 -13.64
C THR A 117 17.22 -0.95 -13.69
N LEU A 118 16.23 -1.47 -13.02
CA LEU A 118 15.89 -2.89 -13.02
C LEU A 118 15.03 -3.30 -14.23
N GLY A 119 14.63 -2.36 -15.09
CA GLY A 119 13.83 -2.62 -16.28
C GLY A 119 12.32 -2.57 -16.04
N TYR A 120 11.89 -1.86 -14.98
CA TYR A 120 10.47 -1.79 -14.61
C TYR A 120 9.95 -0.36 -14.57
N ARG A 121 8.67 -0.23 -14.80
CA ARG A 121 7.91 0.99 -14.51
C ARG A 121 7.25 0.84 -13.15
N LEU A 122 7.55 1.77 -12.25
CA LEU A 122 6.96 1.76 -10.92
C LEU A 122 5.47 2.10 -10.99
N VAL A 123 4.61 1.23 -10.46
CA VAL A 123 3.16 1.45 -10.41
C VAL A 123 2.67 1.77 -8.99
N GLY A 124 3.43 1.46 -7.98
CA GLY A 124 3.11 1.74 -6.59
C GLY A 124 4.23 1.32 -5.67
N HIS A 125 4.14 1.76 -4.41
CA HIS A 125 5.06 1.34 -3.36
C HIS A 125 4.37 1.44 -2.01
N ARG A 126 4.98 0.81 -1.02
CA ARG A 126 4.67 1.00 0.40
C ARG A 126 5.97 1.33 1.10
N LEU A 127 5.97 2.41 1.85
CA LEU A 127 7.11 2.81 2.66
C LEU A 127 6.64 3.07 4.08
N GLU A 128 7.18 2.30 5.00
CA GLU A 128 6.97 2.47 6.43
C GLU A 128 8.33 2.65 7.09
N LEU A 129 8.49 3.74 7.78
CA LEU A 129 9.66 4.00 8.59
C LEU A 129 9.30 3.77 10.06
N PHE A 130 10.18 3.12 10.79
CA PHE A 130 10.04 2.89 12.23
C PHE A 130 11.08 3.74 12.95
N GLY A 131 10.62 4.66 13.80
CA GLY A 131 11.49 5.61 14.44
C GLY A 131 11.18 5.79 15.92
N ALA A 132 12.16 6.26 16.64
CA ALA A 132 12.03 6.75 18.01
C ALA A 132 12.26 8.26 17.99
N ARG A 133 11.52 8.99 18.82
CA ARG A 133 11.70 10.44 18.91
C ARG A 133 13.15 10.74 19.32
N ILE A 134 13.76 11.72 18.67
CA ILE A 134 15.16 12.10 18.94
C ILE A 134 15.36 12.43 20.42
N LYS A 135 14.36 13.05 21.06
CA LYS A 135 14.38 13.32 22.50
C LYS A 135 14.43 12.07 23.36
N ASP A 136 13.78 10.99 22.92
CA ASP A 136 13.70 9.73 23.63
C ASP A 136 14.99 8.91 23.47
N VAL A 137 15.65 9.04 22.31
CA VAL A 137 16.94 8.40 22.03
C VAL A 137 18.04 8.94 22.94
N LYS A 138 18.01 10.21 23.31
CA LYS A 138 18.97 10.82 24.23
C LYS A 138 18.80 10.33 25.68
N ALA A 139 17.65 9.80 26.04
CA ALA A 139 17.30 9.45 27.43
C ALA A 139 17.65 8.03 27.84
N GLY A 140 18.49 7.30 27.12
CA GLY A 140 18.97 6.02 27.62
C GLY A 140 19.15 4.88 26.66
N SER A 141 18.76 5.00 25.40
CA SER A 141 18.93 3.91 24.44
C SER A 141 20.26 3.97 23.68
N ALA A 142 21.02 5.02 23.86
CA ALA A 142 22.33 5.16 23.25
C ALA A 142 23.40 4.25 23.91
N GLY A 143 23.05 3.52 24.94
CA GLY A 143 23.97 2.67 25.68
C GLY A 143 23.93 1.18 25.35
N GLN A 144 23.09 0.78 24.43
CA GLN A 144 22.93 -0.65 24.12
C GLN A 144 23.27 -1.03 22.67
N ALA A 145 24.16 -0.33 22.06
CA ALA A 145 24.98 -0.98 21.06
C ALA A 145 25.86 -1.95 21.83
N GLY A 146 25.47 -3.21 21.85
CA GLY A 146 26.20 -4.22 22.58
C GLY A 146 27.65 -4.25 22.18
N ASN A 147 28.49 -3.79 23.07
CA ASN A 147 29.89 -4.06 23.02
C ASN A 147 30.08 -5.49 23.46
N GLY A 148 29.87 -6.40 22.54
CA GLY A 148 30.45 -7.72 22.65
C GLY A 148 31.94 -7.58 22.46
N SER A 149 32.64 -7.24 23.51
CA SER A 149 34.07 -7.46 23.52
C SER A 149 34.30 -8.95 23.44
N PRO A 150 35.09 -9.42 22.48
CA PRO A 150 35.58 -10.78 22.58
C PRO A 150 36.48 -10.81 23.81
N SER A 151 36.14 -11.62 24.77
CA SER A 151 37.05 -12.00 25.80
C SER A 151 38.17 -12.79 25.13
N ASP A 152 39.32 -12.19 25.05
CA ASP A 152 40.53 -12.90 24.75
C ASP A 152 40.75 -13.87 25.90
N GLY A 153 40.39 -15.11 25.66
CA GLY A 153 40.84 -16.22 26.49
C GLY A 153 42.32 -16.47 26.21
N GLU A 154 43.18 -15.86 26.98
CA GLU A 154 44.53 -16.34 27.04
C GLU A 154 44.50 -17.72 27.68
N ALA A 155 44.83 -18.70 26.88
CA ALA A 155 45.31 -19.97 27.33
C ALA A 155 46.78 -19.81 27.74
N GLY A 156 47.05 -19.86 29.00
CA GLY A 156 48.37 -20.11 29.51
C GLY A 156 48.71 -21.60 29.48
#